data_d30c05ce8f8be43b054523ba3e9922e1
#
_entry.id   d30c05ce8f8be43b054523ba3e9922e1
#
_cell.length_a   1.000
_cell.length_b   1.000
_cell.length_c   1.000
_cell.angle_alpha   90.00
_cell.angle_beta   90.00
_cell.angle_gamma   90.00
#
_symmetry.space_group_name_H-M   'P 1'
#
loop_
_entity.id
_entity.type
_entity.pdbx_description
1 polymer ?
#
loop_
_entity_poly.entity_id
_entity_poly.type
_entity_poly.pdbx_seq_one_letter_code
_entity_poly.pdbx_strand_id
1 'polypeptide(L)'
;MEADLDRVLGDERLTVLGLFAETWASLTARANAHLAGFGLSGAEFEVCLRLARSPEGLLRMSDLAAQTSLTSSGITRVVDRLVERGLVSRRSCATDRRTTYAVITETGRSLLAQVLPGHLALAQEWVMDPLRDSATGVDDFVAGLRALRDHGAPCATAGSDGASLPVPREAGGQTAAAG
;
A
#
# COMPACT_ATOMS: atom_id res chain seq x y z
N MET A 1 10.84 37.91 19.12
CA MET A 1 10.36 37.32 17.84
C MET A 1 11.37 36.32 17.29
N GLU A 2 12.67 36.72 17.09
CA GLU A 2 13.72 35.80 16.60
C GLU A 2 13.99 34.62 17.57
N ALA A 3 14.23 34.92 18.86
CA ALA A 3 14.44 33.87 19.87
C ALA A 3 13.28 32.91 20.07
N ASP A 4 12.05 33.31 19.72
CA ASP A 4 10.88 32.44 19.76
C ASP A 4 10.82 31.54 18.53
N LEU A 5 11.26 32.03 17.37
CA LEU A 5 11.38 31.23 16.15
C LEU A 5 12.46 30.16 16.29
N ASP A 6 13.64 30.48 16.82
CA ASP A 6 14.74 29.51 17.02
C ASP A 6 14.31 28.38 17.94
N ARG A 7 13.54 28.68 19.00
CA ARG A 7 12.98 27.66 19.87
C ARG A 7 12.00 26.76 19.17
N VAL A 8 11.15 27.30 18.30
CA VAL A 8 10.18 26.49 17.50
C VAL A 8 10.90 25.64 16.46
N LEU A 9 11.93 26.18 15.80
CA LEU A 9 12.73 25.45 14.81
C LEU A 9 13.51 24.27 15.42
N GLY A 10 13.86 24.35 16.72
CA GLY A 10 14.48 23.26 17.46
C GLY A 10 13.50 22.22 18.02
N ASP A 11 12.21 22.30 17.70
CA ASP A 11 11.20 21.37 18.24
C ASP A 11 11.36 19.98 17.64
N GLU A 12 11.45 18.97 18.52
CA GLU A 12 11.61 17.54 18.12
C GLU A 12 10.53 17.07 17.14
N ARG A 13 9.33 17.59 17.24
CA ARG A 13 8.21 17.24 16.34
C ARG A 13 8.52 17.60 14.88
N LEU A 14 9.23 18.69 14.63
CA LEU A 14 9.68 19.06 13.29
C LEU A 14 10.71 18.07 12.75
N THR A 15 11.62 17.60 13.61
CA THR A 15 12.60 16.57 13.25
C THR A 15 11.90 15.26 12.86
N VAL A 16 10.94 14.80 13.66
CA VAL A 16 10.16 13.59 13.36
C VAL A 16 9.42 13.72 12.04
N LEU A 17 8.73 14.84 11.80
CA LEU A 17 8.01 15.09 10.55
C LEU A 17 8.96 15.18 9.34
N GLY A 18 10.11 15.82 9.50
CA GLY A 18 11.15 15.91 8.46
C GLY A 18 11.68 14.53 8.07
N LEU A 19 12.11 13.72 9.03
CA LEU A 19 12.61 12.38 8.81
C LEU A 19 11.56 11.48 8.14
N PHE A 20 10.30 11.58 8.56
CA PHE A 20 9.21 10.84 7.94
C PHE A 20 9.02 11.24 6.47
N ALA A 21 9.00 12.55 6.17
CA ALA A 21 8.84 13.06 4.82
C ALA A 21 10.01 12.68 3.90
N GLU A 22 11.25 12.81 4.38
CA GLU A 22 12.46 12.46 3.63
C GLU A 22 12.53 10.94 3.33
N THR A 23 12.24 10.12 4.34
CA THR A 23 12.20 8.66 4.19
C THR A 23 11.14 8.25 3.18
N TRP A 24 9.93 8.78 3.31
CA TRP A 24 8.84 8.51 2.38
C TRP A 24 9.18 8.92 0.94
N ALA A 25 9.73 10.12 0.74
CA ALA A 25 10.12 10.61 -0.57
C ALA A 25 11.20 9.71 -1.21
N SER A 26 12.22 9.32 -0.45
CA SER A 26 13.29 8.44 -0.91
C SER A 26 12.78 7.06 -1.31
N LEU A 27 11.97 6.41 -0.47
CA LEU A 27 11.39 5.09 -0.76
C LEU A 27 10.46 5.14 -1.98
N THR A 28 9.62 6.18 -2.07
CA THR A 28 8.69 6.36 -3.17
C THR A 28 9.42 6.58 -4.49
N ALA A 29 10.50 7.37 -4.51
CA ALA A 29 11.30 7.59 -5.71
C ALA A 29 11.92 6.29 -6.25
N ARG A 30 12.46 5.45 -5.37
CA ARG A 30 13.05 4.14 -5.74
C ARG A 30 12.00 3.16 -6.24
N ALA A 31 10.87 3.07 -5.53
CA ALA A 31 9.75 2.24 -5.94
C ALA A 31 9.22 2.66 -7.32
N ASN A 32 9.03 3.95 -7.56
CA ASN A 32 8.58 4.47 -8.85
C ASN A 32 9.60 4.20 -9.98
N ALA A 33 10.89 4.34 -9.72
CA ALA A 33 11.93 4.00 -10.70
C ALA A 33 11.88 2.53 -11.09
N HIS A 34 11.71 1.61 -10.14
CA HIS A 34 11.52 0.19 -10.41
C HIS A 34 10.24 -0.07 -11.23
N LEU A 35 9.11 0.49 -10.81
CA LEU A 35 7.82 0.31 -11.47
C LEU A 35 7.80 0.86 -12.90
N ALA A 36 8.53 1.95 -13.16
CA ALA A 36 8.66 2.53 -14.49
C ALA A 36 9.28 1.55 -15.51
N GLY A 37 10.17 0.66 -15.08
CA GLY A 37 10.73 -0.43 -15.91
C GLY A 37 9.66 -1.41 -16.43
N PHE A 38 8.49 -1.47 -15.79
CA PHE A 38 7.33 -2.28 -16.19
C PHE A 38 6.20 -1.42 -16.77
N GLY A 39 6.45 -0.13 -16.99
CA GLY A 39 5.46 0.83 -17.47
C GLY A 39 4.32 1.09 -16.48
N LEU A 40 4.53 0.88 -15.17
CA LEU A 40 3.54 1.13 -14.13
C LEU A 40 3.87 2.41 -13.37
N SER A 41 2.84 3.20 -13.07
CA SER A 41 2.90 4.20 -12.01
C SER A 41 2.65 3.56 -10.65
N GLY A 42 3.06 4.23 -9.56
CA GLY A 42 2.77 3.77 -8.19
C GLY A 42 1.28 3.55 -7.94
N ALA A 43 0.41 4.43 -8.44
CA ALA A 43 -1.04 4.29 -8.31
C ALA A 43 -1.60 3.07 -9.08
N GLU A 44 -1.08 2.78 -10.27
CA GLU A 44 -1.49 1.61 -11.05
C GLU A 44 -1.04 0.31 -10.38
N PHE A 45 0.18 0.29 -9.87
CA PHE A 45 0.70 -0.84 -9.08
C PHE A 45 -0.14 -1.07 -7.82
N GLU A 46 -0.42 -0.03 -7.06
CA GLU A 46 -1.25 -0.09 -5.84
C GLU A 46 -2.63 -0.69 -6.14
N VAL A 47 -3.30 -0.23 -7.19
CA VAL A 47 -4.59 -0.76 -7.63
C VAL A 47 -4.50 -2.25 -7.97
N CYS A 48 -3.53 -2.65 -8.79
CA CYS A 48 -3.34 -4.06 -9.15
C CYS A 48 -3.05 -4.92 -7.92
N LEU A 49 -2.21 -4.43 -7.00
CA LEU A 49 -1.86 -5.14 -5.77
C LEU A 49 -3.07 -5.32 -4.84
N ARG A 50 -3.89 -4.27 -4.64
CA ARG A 50 -5.12 -4.35 -3.85
C ARG A 50 -6.10 -5.36 -4.42
N LEU A 51 -6.32 -5.32 -5.73
CA LEU A 51 -7.18 -6.28 -6.41
C LEU A 51 -6.65 -7.71 -6.27
N ALA A 52 -5.36 -7.93 -6.50
CA ALA A 52 -4.76 -9.26 -6.41
C ALA A 52 -4.85 -9.87 -5.00
N ARG A 53 -4.84 -9.03 -3.95
CA ARG A 53 -4.95 -9.44 -2.54
C ARG A 53 -6.38 -9.52 -2.03
N SER A 54 -7.35 -9.04 -2.79
CA SER A 54 -8.77 -9.12 -2.42
C SER A 54 -9.36 -10.51 -2.71
N PRO A 55 -10.41 -10.92 -2.01
CA PRO A 55 -11.15 -12.13 -2.35
C PRO A 55 -11.59 -12.10 -3.82
N GLU A 56 -11.42 -13.22 -4.53
CA GLU A 56 -11.75 -13.36 -5.95
C GLU A 56 -11.05 -12.38 -6.91
N GLY A 57 -10.10 -11.56 -6.41
CA GLY A 57 -9.39 -10.58 -7.22
C GLY A 57 -10.23 -9.37 -7.65
N LEU A 58 -11.24 -9.00 -6.87
CA LEU A 58 -12.16 -7.90 -7.21
C LEU A 58 -12.46 -7.01 -6.01
N LEU A 59 -12.71 -5.73 -6.29
CA LEU A 59 -13.19 -4.74 -5.33
C LEU A 59 -14.21 -3.82 -5.99
N ARG A 60 -15.14 -3.30 -5.19
CA ARG A 60 -15.99 -2.18 -5.63
C ARG A 60 -15.12 -0.96 -5.89
N MET A 61 -15.51 -0.13 -6.85
CA MET A 61 -14.78 1.11 -7.17
C MET A 61 -14.69 2.05 -5.97
N SER A 62 -15.74 2.13 -5.14
CA SER A 62 -15.75 2.90 -3.88
C SER A 62 -14.72 2.40 -2.87
N ASP A 63 -14.67 1.08 -2.68
CA ASP A 63 -13.79 0.46 -1.70
C ASP A 63 -12.32 0.57 -2.14
N LEU A 64 -12.09 0.43 -3.44
CA LEU A 64 -10.77 0.60 -4.04
C LEU A 64 -10.28 2.06 -3.89
N ALA A 65 -11.16 3.05 -4.09
CA ALA A 65 -10.83 4.46 -3.85
C ALA A 65 -10.45 4.70 -2.38
N ALA A 66 -11.24 4.18 -1.44
CA ALA A 66 -10.98 4.32 -0.01
C ALA A 66 -9.65 3.67 0.40
N GLN A 67 -9.33 2.48 -0.14
CA GLN A 67 -8.10 1.75 0.18
C GLN A 67 -6.83 2.33 -0.45
N THR A 68 -6.93 3.09 -1.52
CA THR A 68 -5.78 3.69 -2.22
C THR A 68 -5.58 5.17 -1.90
N SER A 69 -6.40 5.74 -1.03
CA SER A 69 -6.40 7.18 -0.71
C SER A 69 -6.56 8.08 -1.94
N LEU A 70 -7.17 7.55 -3.01
CA LEU A 70 -7.48 8.29 -4.22
C LEU A 70 -8.91 8.83 -4.17
N THR A 71 -9.12 9.98 -4.81
CA THR A 71 -10.47 10.49 -5.04
C THR A 71 -11.25 9.56 -5.99
N SER A 72 -12.58 9.62 -5.96
CA SER A 72 -13.43 8.84 -6.87
C SER A 72 -13.11 9.08 -8.35
N SER A 73 -12.76 10.31 -8.72
CA SER A 73 -12.31 10.64 -10.08
C SER A 73 -10.89 10.13 -10.37
N GLY A 74 -10.02 10.16 -9.36
CA GLY A 74 -8.66 9.63 -9.47
C GLY A 74 -8.64 8.14 -9.71
N ILE A 75 -9.38 7.37 -8.90
CA ILE A 75 -9.45 5.92 -9.06
C ILE A 75 -10.07 5.52 -10.41
N THR A 76 -11.08 6.25 -10.88
CA THR A 76 -11.69 6.00 -12.18
C THR A 76 -10.68 6.10 -13.31
N ARG A 77 -9.87 7.17 -13.34
CA ARG A 77 -8.82 7.39 -14.35
C ARG A 77 -7.72 6.32 -14.29
N VAL A 78 -7.32 5.90 -13.10
CA VAL A 78 -6.30 4.84 -12.94
C VAL A 78 -6.84 3.53 -13.47
N VAL A 79 -8.07 3.15 -13.09
CA VAL A 79 -8.71 1.91 -13.56
C VAL A 79 -8.96 1.95 -15.07
N ASP A 80 -9.33 3.09 -15.66
CA ASP A 80 -9.49 3.22 -17.12
C ASP A 80 -8.20 2.88 -17.87
N ARG A 81 -7.07 3.44 -17.45
CA ARG A 81 -5.75 3.13 -18.04
C ARG A 81 -5.38 1.65 -17.91
N LEU A 82 -5.69 1.04 -16.75
CA LEU A 82 -5.43 -0.38 -16.54
C LEU A 82 -6.33 -1.27 -17.41
N VAL A 83 -7.58 -0.84 -17.66
CA VAL A 83 -8.51 -1.53 -18.56
C VAL A 83 -8.03 -1.44 -20.01
N GLU A 84 -7.61 -0.26 -20.47
CA GLU A 84 -7.02 -0.06 -21.80
C GLU A 84 -5.81 -0.96 -22.05
N ARG A 85 -5.04 -1.24 -21.00
CA ARG A 85 -3.88 -2.15 -21.03
C ARG A 85 -4.24 -3.63 -20.81
N GLY A 86 -5.51 -3.96 -20.59
CA GLY A 86 -5.96 -5.32 -20.34
C GLY A 86 -5.52 -5.91 -18.99
N LEU A 87 -5.03 -5.08 -18.04
CA LEU A 87 -4.56 -5.52 -16.71
C LEU A 87 -5.69 -5.67 -15.69
N VAL A 88 -6.76 -4.90 -15.90
CA VAL A 88 -7.98 -4.90 -15.08
C VAL A 88 -9.17 -4.94 -16.02
N SER A 89 -10.28 -5.49 -15.57
CA SER A 89 -11.58 -5.42 -16.25
C SER A 89 -12.62 -4.79 -15.32
N ARG A 90 -13.73 -4.31 -15.89
CA ARG A 90 -14.88 -3.84 -15.12
C ARG A 90 -16.01 -4.85 -15.19
N ARG A 91 -16.68 -5.06 -14.05
CA ARG A 91 -17.85 -5.93 -13.94
C ARG A 91 -18.98 -5.18 -13.24
N SER A 92 -20.14 -5.10 -13.87
CA SER A 92 -21.34 -4.58 -13.22
C SER A 92 -21.90 -5.58 -12.22
N CYS A 93 -22.45 -5.08 -11.12
CA CYS A 93 -23.18 -5.95 -10.20
C CYS A 93 -24.49 -6.45 -10.86
N ALA A 94 -24.78 -7.74 -10.74
CA ALA A 94 -26.00 -8.32 -11.32
C ALA A 94 -27.29 -7.79 -10.63
N THR A 95 -27.19 -7.48 -9.33
CA THR A 95 -28.31 -7.06 -8.50
C THR A 95 -28.43 -5.52 -8.35
N ASP A 96 -27.33 -4.78 -8.60
CA ASP A 96 -27.31 -3.31 -8.53
C ASP A 96 -26.47 -2.72 -9.66
N ARG A 97 -27.15 -2.21 -10.69
CA ARG A 97 -26.50 -1.59 -11.87
C ARG A 97 -25.68 -0.34 -11.56
N ARG A 98 -25.81 0.25 -10.37
CA ARG A 98 -25.03 1.41 -9.93
C ARG A 98 -23.66 0.98 -9.38
N THR A 99 -23.53 -0.27 -8.98
CA THR A 99 -22.29 -0.82 -8.42
C THR A 99 -21.43 -1.41 -9.53
N THR A 100 -20.20 -0.90 -9.63
CA THR A 100 -19.17 -1.40 -10.56
C THR A 100 -18.00 -1.94 -9.75
N TYR A 101 -17.52 -3.11 -10.14
CA TYR A 101 -16.32 -3.74 -9.62
C TYR A 101 -15.16 -3.58 -10.61
N ALA A 102 -13.96 -3.36 -10.08
CA ALA A 102 -12.71 -3.59 -10.78
C ALA A 102 -12.26 -5.03 -10.48
N VAL A 103 -11.78 -5.74 -11.49
CA VAL A 103 -11.35 -7.14 -11.40
C VAL A 103 -9.98 -7.25 -12.04
N ILE A 104 -8.99 -7.80 -11.31
CA ILE A 104 -7.68 -8.06 -11.91
C ILE A 104 -7.79 -9.19 -12.93
N THR A 105 -7.16 -9.03 -14.08
CA THR A 105 -7.08 -10.06 -15.11
C THR A 105 -5.90 -11.00 -14.88
N GLU A 106 -5.83 -12.09 -15.63
CA GLU A 106 -4.66 -12.99 -15.64
C GLU A 106 -3.40 -12.25 -16.11
N THR A 107 -3.54 -11.36 -17.13
CA THR A 107 -2.44 -10.49 -17.58
C THR A 107 -1.95 -9.58 -16.47
N GLY A 108 -2.88 -8.99 -15.69
CA GLY A 108 -2.54 -8.17 -14.53
C GLY A 108 -1.81 -8.96 -13.44
N ARG A 109 -2.24 -10.18 -13.16
CA ARG A 109 -1.56 -11.09 -12.21
C ARG A 109 -0.18 -11.47 -12.68
N SER A 110 -0.03 -11.81 -13.97
CA SER A 110 1.26 -12.15 -14.57
C SER A 110 2.25 -10.98 -14.53
N LEU A 111 1.78 -9.75 -14.76
CA LEU A 111 2.62 -8.56 -14.60
C LEU A 111 3.05 -8.36 -13.15
N LEU A 112 2.13 -8.50 -12.18
CA LEU A 112 2.49 -8.42 -10.76
C LEU A 112 3.54 -9.47 -10.37
N ALA A 113 3.42 -10.69 -10.87
CA ALA A 113 4.40 -11.75 -10.61
C ALA A 113 5.82 -11.38 -11.09
N GLN A 114 5.93 -10.60 -12.15
CA GLN A 114 7.22 -10.08 -12.64
C GLN A 114 7.74 -8.89 -11.82
N VAL A 115 6.84 -8.02 -11.37
CA VAL A 115 7.19 -6.80 -10.63
C VAL A 115 7.56 -7.09 -9.18
N LEU A 116 6.82 -7.99 -8.52
CA LEU A 116 6.91 -8.19 -7.06
C LEU A 116 8.30 -8.62 -6.57
N PRO A 117 9.06 -9.50 -7.22
CA PRO A 117 10.37 -9.89 -6.71
C PRO A 117 11.32 -8.70 -6.51
N GLY A 118 11.44 -7.82 -7.51
CA GLY A 118 12.28 -6.62 -7.40
C GLY A 118 11.72 -5.59 -6.42
N HIS A 119 10.38 -5.45 -6.36
CA HIS A 119 9.74 -4.56 -5.40
C HIS A 119 9.97 -5.00 -3.95
N LEU A 120 9.90 -6.30 -3.68
CA LEU A 120 10.21 -6.88 -2.37
C LEU A 120 11.70 -6.80 -2.02
N ALA A 121 12.60 -6.94 -3.01
CA ALA A 121 14.03 -6.74 -2.79
C ALA A 121 14.34 -5.30 -2.36
N LEU A 122 13.71 -4.30 -2.98
CA LEU A 122 13.82 -2.91 -2.54
C LEU A 122 13.31 -2.72 -1.10
N ALA A 123 12.16 -3.31 -0.76
CA ALA A 123 11.64 -3.23 0.60
C ALA A 123 12.58 -3.91 1.60
N GLN A 124 13.19 -5.03 1.23
CA GLN A 124 14.17 -5.72 2.06
C GLN A 124 15.39 -4.82 2.33
N GLU A 125 16.03 -4.32 1.28
CA GLU A 125 17.26 -3.53 1.35
C GLU A 125 17.06 -2.19 2.08
N TRP A 126 15.97 -1.48 1.77
CA TRP A 126 15.80 -0.10 2.19
C TRP A 126 14.90 0.11 3.42
N VAL A 127 14.21 -0.94 3.85
CA VAL A 127 13.34 -0.87 5.03
C VAL A 127 13.69 -1.96 6.05
N MET A 128 13.67 -3.23 5.61
CA MET A 128 13.76 -4.34 6.55
C MET A 128 15.16 -4.49 7.14
N ASP A 129 16.21 -4.39 6.34
CA ASP A 129 17.59 -4.56 6.81
C ASP A 129 18.01 -3.41 7.73
N PRO A 130 17.82 -2.11 7.39
CA PRO A 130 18.13 -1.03 8.31
C PRO A 130 17.35 -1.10 9.64
N LEU A 131 16.10 -1.57 9.63
CA LEU A 131 15.31 -1.72 10.85
C LEU A 131 15.80 -2.89 11.72
N ARG A 132 16.25 -4.00 11.13
CA ARG A 132 16.84 -5.11 11.89
C ARG A 132 18.12 -4.71 12.60
N ASP A 133 18.91 -3.84 11.98
CA ASP A 133 20.17 -3.34 12.54
C ASP A 133 19.96 -2.19 13.54
N SER A 134 18.74 -1.65 13.62
CA SER A 134 18.40 -0.57 14.56
C SER A 134 17.93 -1.11 15.92
N ALA A 135 18.01 -0.25 16.94
CA ALA A 135 17.48 -0.56 18.26
C ALA A 135 15.95 -0.75 18.30
N THR A 136 15.22 -0.16 17.34
CA THR A 136 13.75 -0.24 17.27
C THR A 136 13.28 -1.60 16.77
N GLY A 137 13.97 -2.21 15.81
CA GLY A 137 13.52 -3.44 15.17
C GLY A 137 12.29 -3.28 14.28
N VAL A 138 11.96 -4.36 13.56
CA VAL A 138 10.86 -4.34 12.57
C VAL A 138 9.48 -4.31 13.24
N ASP A 139 9.30 -5.08 14.32
CA ASP A 139 7.98 -5.23 14.96
C ASP A 139 7.51 -3.94 15.61
N ASP A 140 8.38 -3.24 16.31
CA ASP A 140 8.07 -1.96 16.95
C ASP A 140 7.79 -0.88 15.89
N PHE A 141 8.55 -0.86 14.80
CA PHE A 141 8.29 0.03 13.68
C PHE A 141 6.92 -0.22 13.04
N VAL A 142 6.57 -1.48 12.80
CA VAL A 142 5.26 -1.86 12.25
C VAL A 142 4.13 -1.49 13.21
N ALA A 143 4.32 -1.69 14.52
CA ALA A 143 3.36 -1.28 15.54
C ALA A 143 3.14 0.24 15.53
N GLY A 144 4.22 1.03 15.44
CA GLY A 144 4.16 2.48 15.34
C GLY A 144 3.41 2.96 14.08
N LEU A 145 3.71 2.38 12.92
CA LEU A 145 3.01 2.69 11.68
C LEU A 145 1.50 2.38 11.76
N ARG A 146 1.12 1.26 12.39
CA ARG A 146 -0.28 0.91 12.61
C ARG A 146 -0.98 1.93 13.50
N ALA A 147 -0.35 2.32 14.63
CA ALA A 147 -0.90 3.32 15.53
C ALA A 147 -1.13 4.67 14.82
N LEU A 148 -0.16 5.13 14.01
CA LEU A 148 -0.30 6.37 13.23
C LEU A 148 -1.43 6.26 12.19
N ARG A 149 -1.52 5.16 11.46
CA ARG A 149 -2.58 4.91 10.48
C ARG A 149 -3.96 4.93 11.14
N ASP A 150 -4.12 4.22 12.24
CA ASP A 150 -5.42 4.05 12.91
C ASP A 150 -5.88 5.36 13.57
N HIS A 151 -4.94 6.20 14.04
CA HIS A 151 -5.23 7.54 14.54
C HIS A 151 -5.62 8.52 13.41
N GLY A 152 -4.97 8.43 12.26
CA GLY A 152 -5.21 9.30 11.10
C GLY A 152 -6.36 8.86 10.20
N ALA A 153 -6.92 7.67 10.41
CA ALA A 153 -8.08 7.22 9.65
C ALA A 153 -9.27 8.15 9.93
N PRO A 154 -9.92 8.73 8.90
CA PRO A 154 -11.17 9.44 9.12
C PRO A 154 -12.14 8.48 9.81
N CYS A 155 -12.84 8.97 10.85
CA CYS A 155 -13.80 8.19 11.61
C CYS A 155 -14.78 7.53 10.62
N ALA A 156 -14.55 6.24 10.33
CA ALA A 156 -15.41 5.49 9.44
C ALA A 156 -16.78 5.40 10.12
N THR A 157 -17.78 6.03 9.54
CA THR A 157 -19.17 5.77 9.88
C THR A 157 -19.36 4.26 9.85
N ALA A 158 -19.71 3.70 11.00
CA ALA A 158 -19.88 2.27 11.22
C ALA A 158 -20.66 1.63 10.05
N GLY A 159 -20.01 0.75 9.29
CA GLY A 159 -20.68 0.04 8.20
C GLY A 159 -19.82 -0.60 7.13
N SER A 160 -18.50 -0.60 7.23
CA SER A 160 -17.69 -1.44 6.37
C SER A 160 -16.57 -2.07 7.19
N ASP A 161 -16.57 -3.38 7.29
CA ASP A 161 -15.42 -4.14 7.76
C ASP A 161 -14.23 -3.79 6.87
N GLY A 162 -13.45 -2.78 7.30
CA GLY A 162 -12.24 -2.35 6.65
C GLY A 162 -11.24 -3.49 6.67
N ALA A 163 -11.16 -4.23 5.58
CA ALA A 163 -10.14 -5.24 5.39
C ALA A 163 -8.77 -4.55 5.38
N SER A 164 -8.22 -4.35 6.58
CA SER A 164 -6.79 -4.15 6.79
C SER A 164 -6.08 -5.25 6.01
N LEU A 165 -5.03 -4.91 5.26
CA LEU A 165 -4.23 -5.90 4.53
C LEU A 165 -3.92 -7.07 5.49
N PRO A 166 -4.39 -8.31 5.22
CA PRO A 166 -4.08 -9.43 6.08
C PRO A 166 -2.57 -9.67 6.02
N VAL A 167 -1.92 -9.54 7.17
CA VAL A 167 -0.53 -9.98 7.32
C VAL A 167 -0.58 -11.50 7.22
N PRO A 168 0.21 -12.15 6.35
CA PRO A 168 0.30 -13.60 6.33
C PRO A 168 0.70 -14.08 7.72
N ARG A 169 -0.09 -14.98 8.32
CA ARG A 169 0.34 -15.70 9.51
C ARG A 169 1.53 -16.55 9.08
N GLU A 170 2.62 -16.43 9.80
CA GLU A 170 3.76 -17.35 9.67
C GLU A 170 3.25 -18.78 9.74
N ALA A 171 3.59 -19.58 8.73
CA ALA A 171 3.39 -21.01 8.77
C ALA A 171 4.24 -21.54 9.92
N GLY A 172 3.59 -21.87 11.04
CA GLY A 172 4.24 -22.43 12.20
C GLY A 172 5.06 -23.65 11.80
N GLY A 173 6.38 -23.57 12.00
CA GLY A 173 7.28 -24.68 11.82
C GLY A 173 6.87 -25.82 12.75
N GLN A 174 6.27 -26.84 12.20
CA GLN A 174 6.18 -28.15 12.86
C GLN A 174 7.56 -28.80 12.77
N THR A 175 8.35 -28.65 13.81
CA THR A 175 9.48 -29.55 14.09
C THR A 175 8.89 -30.93 14.38
N ALA A 176 8.98 -31.83 13.42
CA ALA A 176 8.75 -33.24 13.62
C ALA A 176 9.92 -33.77 14.46
N ALA A 177 9.65 -34.06 15.74
CA ALA A 177 10.54 -34.90 16.55
C ALA A 177 10.36 -36.35 16.07
N ALA A 178 11.41 -36.91 15.49
CA ALA A 178 11.55 -38.32 15.29
C ALA A 178 11.94 -38.95 16.63
N GLY A 179 11.11 -39.84 17.16
CA GLY A 179 11.42 -40.84 18.14
C GLY A 179 11.55 -42.21 17.45
#